data_0a678f12700af1b172b1018e58c2f3ae
#
_entry.id   0a678f12700af1b172b1018e58c2f3ae
#
_cell.length_a   1.000
_cell.length_b   1.000
_cell.length_c   1.000
_cell.angle_alpha   90.00
_cell.angle_beta   90.00
_cell.angle_gamma   90.00
#
_symmetry.space_group_name_H-M   'P 1'
#
loop_
_entity.id
_entity.type
_entity.pdbx_description
1 polymer ?
#
loop_
_entity_poly.entity_id
_entity_poly.type
_entity_poly.pdbx_seq_one_letter_code
_entity_poly.pdbx_strand_id
1 'polypeptide(L)'
;FDLSGGEQQRAALAKVLLMQPRVLLLDEPTKGMDGAFKADFGALLRALCAQGAAVCIVSHDVEFCAQYADRCGLLFRGEVVTENAARAFFSGNYFYTTAAARIARTAAPGAVLCGEVVQCLTD
;
A
#
# COMPACT_ATOMS: atom_id res chain seq x y z
N PHE A 1 1.69 -8.41 -31.38
CA PHE A 1 2.55 -8.10 -30.25
C PHE A 1 1.79 -8.52 -28.99
N ASP A 2 2.22 -9.62 -28.38
CA ASP A 2 1.65 -10.08 -27.10
C ASP A 2 2.34 -9.28 -25.97
N LEU A 3 1.57 -8.45 -25.29
CA LEU A 3 2.03 -7.73 -24.10
C LEU A 3 2.29 -8.73 -22.97
N SER A 4 3.37 -8.56 -22.24
CA SER A 4 3.61 -9.29 -20.99
C SER A 4 2.49 -9.03 -19.98
N GLY A 5 2.26 -9.92 -19.01
CA GLY A 5 1.20 -9.74 -18.01
C GLY A 5 1.29 -8.42 -17.26
N GLY A 6 2.51 -7.94 -16.99
CA GLY A 6 2.73 -6.62 -16.37
C GLY A 6 2.38 -5.44 -17.29
N GLU A 7 2.66 -5.55 -18.59
CA GLU A 7 2.29 -4.51 -19.56
C GLU A 7 0.78 -4.45 -19.78
N GLN A 8 0.10 -5.61 -19.81
CA GLN A 8 -1.35 -5.69 -19.88
C GLN A 8 -2.00 -5.01 -18.65
N GLN A 9 -1.48 -5.25 -17.46
CA GLN A 9 -1.97 -4.64 -16.23
C GLN A 9 -1.78 -3.11 -16.24
N ARG A 10 -0.62 -2.63 -16.69
CA ARG A 10 -0.34 -1.19 -16.84
C ARG A 10 -1.28 -0.53 -17.85
N ALA A 11 -1.51 -1.17 -18.98
CA ALA A 11 -2.42 -0.68 -20.02
C ALA A 11 -3.87 -0.63 -19.52
N ALA A 12 -4.33 -1.65 -18.79
CA ALA A 12 -5.64 -1.67 -18.17
C ALA A 12 -5.82 -0.55 -17.14
N LEU A 13 -4.81 -0.35 -16.28
CA LEU A 13 -4.81 0.72 -15.29
C LEU A 13 -4.85 2.10 -15.95
N ALA A 14 -4.00 2.34 -16.96
CA ALA A 14 -3.99 3.60 -17.70
C ALA A 14 -5.35 3.90 -18.34
N LYS A 15 -6.02 2.88 -18.91
CA LYS A 15 -7.36 3.03 -19.48
C LYS A 15 -8.40 3.44 -18.45
N VAL A 16 -8.36 2.88 -17.25
CA VAL A 16 -9.28 3.25 -16.16
C VAL A 16 -9.00 4.67 -15.68
N LEU A 17 -7.72 5.06 -15.55
CA LEU A 17 -7.32 6.39 -15.09
C LEU A 17 -7.69 7.51 -16.06
N LEU A 18 -7.69 7.24 -17.37
CA LEU A 18 -8.16 8.19 -18.38
C LEU A 18 -9.63 8.58 -18.21
N MET A 19 -10.43 7.74 -17.55
CA MET A 19 -11.84 8.05 -17.24
C MET A 19 -12.01 9.01 -16.07
N GLN A 20 -10.95 9.40 -15.39
CA GLN A 20 -10.93 10.28 -14.19
C GLN A 20 -11.96 9.86 -13.13
N PRO A 21 -11.93 8.62 -12.64
CA PRO A 21 -12.94 8.10 -11.73
C PRO A 21 -12.89 8.84 -10.39
N ARG A 22 -14.04 9.12 -9.82
CA ARG A 22 -14.15 9.65 -8.44
C ARG A 22 -13.94 8.55 -7.38
N VAL A 23 -14.17 7.30 -7.73
CA VAL A 23 -13.93 6.13 -6.88
C VAL A 23 -13.16 5.10 -7.71
N LEU A 24 -12.04 4.64 -7.19
CA LEU A 24 -11.18 3.65 -7.82
C LEU A 24 -11.07 2.42 -6.90
N LEU A 25 -11.49 1.27 -7.40
CA LEU A 25 -11.40 -0.02 -6.72
C LEU A 25 -10.34 -0.87 -7.41
N LEU A 26 -9.35 -1.32 -6.66
CA LEU A 26 -8.20 -2.06 -7.17
C LEU A 26 -8.02 -3.36 -6.39
N ASP A 27 -7.92 -4.47 -7.12
CA ASP A 27 -7.65 -5.79 -6.55
C ASP A 27 -6.23 -6.24 -6.96
N GLU A 28 -5.37 -6.46 -5.95
CA GLU A 28 -3.96 -6.85 -6.09
C GLU A 28 -3.18 -6.03 -7.14
N PRO A 29 -3.28 -4.68 -7.16
CA PRO A 29 -2.73 -3.87 -8.25
C PRO A 29 -1.20 -3.90 -8.32
N THR A 30 -0.52 -4.20 -7.22
CA THR A 30 0.96 -4.20 -7.15
C THR A 30 1.58 -5.54 -7.56
N LYS A 31 0.77 -6.55 -7.87
CA LYS A 31 1.24 -7.88 -8.26
C LYS A 31 2.07 -7.79 -9.55
N GLY A 32 3.30 -8.32 -9.50
CA GLY A 32 4.22 -8.30 -10.65
C GLY A 32 4.88 -6.94 -10.95
N MET A 33 4.67 -5.93 -10.11
CA MET A 33 5.38 -4.66 -10.20
C MET A 33 6.74 -4.75 -9.50
N ASP A 34 7.78 -4.18 -10.12
CA ASP A 34 9.06 -3.93 -9.45
C ASP A 34 8.97 -2.76 -8.45
N GLY A 35 10.02 -2.58 -7.63
CA GLY A 35 10.02 -1.56 -6.58
C GLY A 35 9.91 -0.13 -7.10
N ALA A 36 10.56 0.19 -8.23
CA ALA A 36 10.51 1.51 -8.84
C ALA A 36 9.09 1.83 -9.34
N PHE A 37 8.49 0.87 -10.04
CA PHE A 37 7.13 1.05 -10.55
C PHE A 37 6.09 1.11 -9.41
N LYS A 38 6.28 0.36 -8.31
CA LYS A 38 5.43 0.50 -7.12
C LYS A 38 5.48 1.89 -6.52
N ALA A 39 6.67 2.52 -6.47
CA ALA A 39 6.83 3.88 -5.97
C ALA A 39 6.09 4.90 -6.85
N ASP A 40 6.26 4.82 -8.17
CA ASP A 40 5.56 5.68 -9.12
C ASP A 40 4.04 5.49 -9.03
N PHE A 41 3.59 4.25 -8.91
CA PHE A 41 2.18 3.91 -8.77
C PHE A 41 1.60 4.45 -7.46
N GLY A 42 2.30 4.31 -6.34
CA GLY A 42 1.89 4.87 -5.06
C GLY A 42 1.79 6.40 -5.10
N ALA A 43 2.77 7.08 -5.72
CA ALA A 43 2.74 8.52 -5.92
C ALA A 43 1.54 8.96 -6.77
N LEU A 44 1.24 8.22 -7.84
CA LEU A 44 0.06 8.46 -8.68
C LEU A 44 -1.24 8.34 -7.89
N LEU A 45 -1.41 7.29 -7.08
CA LEU A 45 -2.61 7.12 -6.25
C LEU A 45 -2.76 8.25 -5.22
N ARG A 46 -1.66 8.67 -4.59
CA ARG A 46 -1.66 9.84 -3.69
C ARG A 46 -2.07 11.12 -4.40
N ALA A 47 -1.61 11.33 -5.62
CA ALA A 47 -2.01 12.50 -6.43
C ALA A 47 -3.51 12.47 -6.78
N LEU A 48 -4.07 11.31 -7.10
CA LEU A 48 -5.51 11.15 -7.35
C LEU A 48 -6.34 11.44 -6.10
N CYS A 49 -5.92 10.93 -4.94
CA CYS A 49 -6.57 11.23 -3.66
C CYS A 49 -6.53 12.73 -3.35
N ALA A 50 -5.42 13.41 -3.60
CA ALA A 50 -5.29 14.86 -3.41
C ALA A 50 -6.22 15.65 -4.36
N GLN A 51 -6.60 15.09 -5.49
CA GLN A 51 -7.58 15.66 -6.43
C GLN A 51 -9.04 15.31 -6.06
N GLY A 52 -9.26 14.60 -4.95
CA GLY A 52 -10.57 14.26 -4.43
C GLY A 52 -11.12 12.90 -4.86
N ALA A 53 -10.31 12.04 -5.48
CA ALA A 53 -10.70 10.66 -5.73
C ALA A 53 -10.61 9.81 -4.45
N ALA A 54 -11.54 8.87 -4.28
CA ALA A 54 -11.46 7.84 -3.26
C ALA A 54 -10.83 6.57 -3.86
N VAL A 55 -9.80 6.03 -3.22
CA VAL A 55 -9.12 4.82 -3.69
C VAL A 55 -9.26 3.73 -2.64
N CYS A 56 -9.76 2.57 -3.04
CA CYS A 56 -9.84 1.36 -2.23
C CYS A 56 -9.00 0.26 -2.88
N ILE A 57 -8.08 -0.33 -2.12
CA ILE A 57 -7.17 -1.37 -2.59
C ILE A 57 -7.36 -2.62 -1.73
N VAL A 58 -7.51 -3.77 -2.38
CA VAL A 58 -7.34 -5.08 -1.75
C VAL A 58 -5.95 -5.57 -2.12
N SER A 59 -5.10 -5.87 -1.13
CA SER A 59 -3.73 -6.31 -1.40
C SER A 59 -3.13 -7.12 -0.25
N HIS A 60 -2.21 -8.00 -0.60
CA HIS A 60 -1.30 -8.68 0.32
C HIS A 60 0.06 -7.96 0.45
N ASP A 61 0.28 -6.87 -0.28
CA ASP A 61 1.49 -6.07 -0.24
C ASP A 61 1.47 -5.12 0.97
N VAL A 62 1.85 -5.66 2.12
CA VAL A 62 1.84 -4.97 3.41
C VAL A 62 2.72 -3.71 3.39
N GLU A 63 3.90 -3.80 2.75
CA GLU A 63 4.84 -2.67 2.66
C GLU A 63 4.26 -1.52 1.82
N PHE A 64 3.63 -1.83 0.69
CA PHE A 64 2.93 -0.84 -0.13
C PHE A 64 1.79 -0.19 0.63
N CYS A 65 0.95 -0.98 1.30
CA CYS A 65 -0.16 -0.44 2.11
C CYS A 65 0.34 0.44 3.26
N ALA A 66 1.41 0.03 3.96
CA ALA A 66 1.99 0.80 5.05
C ALA A 66 2.56 2.15 4.59
N GLN A 67 3.08 2.22 3.37
CA GLN A 67 3.70 3.41 2.81
C GLN A 67 2.69 4.39 2.22
N TYR A 68 1.63 3.90 1.58
CA TYR A 68 0.77 4.75 0.75
C TYR A 68 -0.68 4.87 1.23
N ALA A 69 -1.19 3.96 2.06
CA ALA A 69 -2.57 4.02 2.53
C ALA A 69 -2.73 5.01 3.70
N ASP A 70 -3.88 5.67 3.75
CA ASP A 70 -4.29 6.49 4.90
C ASP A 70 -4.91 5.61 5.99
N ARG A 71 -5.71 4.62 5.60
CA ARG A 71 -6.39 3.68 6.48
C ARG A 71 -6.23 2.25 5.96
N CYS A 72 -6.14 1.30 6.86
CA CYS A 72 -6.07 -0.12 6.55
C CYS A 72 -7.10 -0.89 7.37
N GLY A 73 -7.70 -1.90 6.75
CA GLY A 73 -8.61 -2.83 7.40
C GLY A 73 -8.22 -4.28 7.12
N LEU A 74 -8.43 -5.15 8.08
CA LEU A 74 -8.26 -6.59 7.92
C LEU A 74 -9.62 -7.23 7.63
N LEU A 75 -9.74 -7.78 6.43
CA LEU A 75 -10.90 -8.58 6.03
C LEU A 75 -10.64 -10.06 6.36
N PHE A 76 -11.52 -10.66 7.14
CA PHE A 76 -11.45 -12.08 7.48
C PHE A 76 -12.85 -12.69 7.48
N ARG A 77 -13.04 -13.78 6.76
CA ARG A 77 -14.32 -14.50 6.63
C ARG A 77 -15.51 -13.62 6.22
N GLY A 78 -15.27 -12.61 5.38
CA GLY A 78 -16.30 -11.70 4.89
C GLY A 78 -16.61 -10.51 5.81
N GLU A 79 -15.89 -10.35 6.92
CA GLU A 79 -16.06 -9.26 7.87
C GLU A 79 -14.77 -8.45 8.03
N VAL A 80 -14.89 -7.14 8.22
CA VAL A 80 -13.77 -6.28 8.59
C VAL A 80 -13.58 -6.40 10.10
N VAL A 81 -12.57 -7.18 10.51
CA VAL A 81 -12.32 -7.51 11.93
C VAL A 81 -11.58 -6.41 12.68
N THR A 82 -10.84 -5.57 11.96
CA THR A 82 -10.16 -4.39 12.52
C THR A 82 -9.90 -3.38 11.43
N GLU A 83 -9.94 -2.10 11.77
CA GLU A 83 -9.65 -0.98 10.89
C GLU A 83 -8.99 0.14 11.68
N ASN A 84 -7.96 0.79 11.11
CA ASN A 84 -7.31 1.93 11.74
C ASN A 84 -6.56 2.79 10.69
N ALA A 85 -6.05 3.95 11.11
CA ALA A 85 -5.03 4.66 10.35
C ALA A 85 -3.85 3.71 10.06
N ALA A 86 -3.28 3.75 8.86
CA ALA A 86 -2.30 2.77 8.41
C ALA A 86 -1.14 2.59 9.40
N ARG A 87 -0.57 3.69 9.91
CA ARG A 87 0.50 3.63 10.91
C ARG A 87 0.09 2.88 12.19
N ALA A 88 -1.06 3.20 12.75
CA ALA A 88 -1.57 2.54 13.96
C ALA A 88 -1.92 1.06 13.69
N PHE A 89 -2.46 0.76 12.51
CA PHE A 89 -2.76 -0.59 12.09
C PHE A 89 -1.51 -1.47 12.07
N PHE A 90 -0.43 -1.02 11.41
CA PHE A 90 0.78 -1.82 11.24
C PHE A 90 1.69 -1.82 12.50
N SER A 91 1.76 -0.76 13.28
CA SER A 91 2.54 -0.72 14.53
C SER A 91 1.88 -1.54 15.65
N GLY A 92 0.56 -1.56 15.70
CA GLY A 92 -0.22 -2.29 16.72
C GLY A 92 -0.45 -3.78 16.42
N ASN A 93 -0.18 -4.24 15.20
CA ASN A 93 -0.46 -5.61 14.80
C ASN A 93 0.80 -6.49 14.86
N TYR A 94 0.65 -7.74 15.35
CA TYR A 94 1.75 -8.69 15.43
C TYR A 94 1.89 -9.59 14.22
N PHE A 95 0.80 -9.90 13.54
CA PHE A 95 0.77 -10.83 12.43
C PHE A 95 0.78 -10.11 11.07
N TYR A 96 -0.05 -9.09 10.93
CA TYR A 96 -0.19 -8.31 9.70
C TYR A 96 0.54 -6.97 9.86
N THR A 97 1.86 -7.01 9.77
CA THR A 97 2.73 -5.84 9.90
C THR A 97 3.91 -5.95 8.96
N THR A 98 4.60 -4.83 8.73
CA THR A 98 5.79 -4.76 7.88
C THR A 98 6.96 -5.55 8.45
N ALA A 99 7.90 -5.94 7.60
CA ALA A 99 9.13 -6.57 8.04
C ALA A 99 9.92 -5.65 8.99
N ALA A 100 9.98 -4.36 8.69
CA ALA A 100 10.62 -3.34 9.51
C ALA A 100 10.03 -3.30 10.93
N ALA A 101 8.71 -3.17 11.06
CA ALA A 101 8.02 -3.13 12.34
C ALA A 101 8.20 -4.43 13.15
N ARG A 102 8.27 -5.58 12.47
CA ARG A 102 8.48 -6.88 13.12
C ARG A 102 9.88 -7.03 13.68
N ILE A 103 10.90 -6.67 12.92
CA ILE A 103 12.31 -6.83 13.29
C ILE A 103 12.74 -5.79 14.32
N ALA A 104 12.35 -4.53 14.12
CA ALA A 104 12.84 -3.41 14.92
C ALA A 104 11.93 -3.02 16.10
N ARG A 105 10.91 -3.80 16.42
CA ARG A 105 9.88 -3.48 17.43
C ARG A 105 10.43 -3.01 18.78
N THR A 106 11.51 -3.64 19.25
CA THR A 106 12.15 -3.30 20.52
C THR A 106 13.14 -2.14 20.41
N ALA A 107 13.84 -2.02 19.28
CA ALA A 107 14.86 -1.02 19.04
C ALA A 107 14.28 0.32 18.53
N ALA A 108 13.23 0.26 17.72
CA ALA A 108 12.54 1.42 17.16
C ALA A 108 11.01 1.26 17.31
N PRO A 109 10.47 1.43 18.52
CA PRO A 109 9.04 1.25 18.78
C PRO A 109 8.19 2.20 17.92
N GLY A 110 7.20 1.66 17.20
CA GLY A 110 6.30 2.42 16.35
C GLY A 110 6.82 2.74 14.95
N ALA A 111 8.06 2.38 14.62
CA ALA A 111 8.56 2.43 13.25
C ALA A 111 7.88 1.35 12.40
N VAL A 112 7.37 1.74 11.23
CA VAL A 112 6.63 0.87 10.33
C VAL A 112 7.38 0.67 9.03
N LEU A 113 8.16 1.65 8.58
CA LEU A 113 8.94 1.62 7.34
C LEU A 113 10.43 1.43 7.61
N CYS A 114 11.14 0.79 6.67
CA CYS A 114 12.58 0.58 6.79
C CYS A 114 13.37 1.89 6.99
N GLY A 115 13.00 2.96 6.28
CA GLY A 115 13.65 4.28 6.42
C GLY A 115 13.52 4.85 7.84
N GLU A 116 12.37 4.65 8.50
CA GLU A 116 12.15 5.09 9.87
C GLU A 116 13.02 4.34 10.86
N VAL A 117 13.21 3.02 10.66
CA VAL A 117 14.11 2.20 11.49
C VAL A 117 15.55 2.67 11.36
N VAL A 118 16.01 2.92 10.13
CA VAL A 118 17.36 3.44 9.89
C VAL A 118 17.54 4.78 10.60
N GLN A 119 16.60 5.69 10.48
CA GLN A 119 16.67 7.00 11.13
C GLN A 119 16.74 6.87 12.66
N CYS A 120 15.87 6.04 13.27
CA CYS A 120 15.91 5.81 14.72
C CYS A 120 17.18 5.17 15.26
N LEU A 121 17.95 4.47 14.41
CA LEU A 121 19.22 3.83 14.82
C LEU A 121 20.44 4.70 14.54
N THR A 122 20.31 5.79 13.79
CA THR A 122 21.40 6.71 13.45
C THR A 122 21.37 8.02 14.25
N ASP A 123 20.28 8.31 14.92
CA ASP A 123 20.09 9.40 15.89
C ASP A 123 20.53 8.95 17.30
#